data_4150ce7fc85e6472f4b9478827b602bf
#
_entry.id   4150ce7fc85e6472f4b9478827b602bf
#
_cell.length_a   1.000
_cell.length_b   1.000
_cell.length_c   1.000
_cell.angle_alpha   90.00
_cell.angle_beta   90.00
_cell.angle_gamma   90.00
#
_symmetry.space_group_name_H-M   'P 1'
#
loop_
_entity.id
_entity.type
_entity.pdbx_description
1 polymer ?
#
loop_
_entity_poly.entity_id
_entity_poly.type
_entity_poly.pdbx_seq_one_letter_code
_entity_poly.pdbx_strand_id
1 'polypeptide(L)'
;MRISIVGSGRVATHFAKALSKQHHIVQIYSRNLNNAHSLAQQVNAQAIDVVHCIEPEIDLLIIAVSDQAIAQVIQMIHSQLSDVLIVDTSGSTNLNILTEHHVKSGVFYPLQTFSFEREVDWQNTPLFIETALQEDLSTLTTLANSLSNQVYPYNSAQRLSLHLAGVFACNFTNYCYDMAKQVVDAQQVNFNLLYPLILETAKKATQNDPETMQTGPARRGDVNILNMHQRMLQDMGREDLKDAYTLLSQQIQKKHSLD
;
A
#
# COMPACT_ATOMS: atom_id res chain seq x y z
N MET A 1 22.17 -1.87 12.07
CA MET A 1 21.62 -0.55 12.39
C MET A 1 20.74 -0.66 13.63
N ARG A 2 20.63 0.42 14.39
CA ARG A 2 19.66 0.63 15.47
C ARG A 2 18.47 1.39 14.88
N ILE A 3 17.30 0.81 14.92
CA ILE A 3 16.10 1.33 14.22
C ILE A 3 14.96 1.47 15.22
N SER A 4 14.31 2.64 15.25
CA SER A 4 13.03 2.82 15.94
C SER A 4 11.90 3.00 14.94
N ILE A 5 10.70 2.55 15.30
CA ILE A 5 9.53 2.59 14.43
C ILE A 5 8.39 3.32 15.11
N VAL A 6 7.86 4.33 14.44
CA VAL A 6 6.66 5.06 14.83
C VAL A 6 5.46 4.48 14.10
N GLY A 7 4.61 3.80 14.84
CA GLY A 7 3.44 3.09 14.35
C GLY A 7 3.41 1.63 14.77
N SER A 8 2.21 1.05 14.81
CA SER A 8 1.97 -0.36 15.13
C SER A 8 0.93 -0.99 14.20
N GLY A 9 0.70 -0.35 13.04
CA GLY A 9 -0.17 -0.84 11.99
C GLY A 9 0.47 -1.95 11.14
N ARG A 10 -0.22 -2.34 10.08
CA ARG A 10 0.22 -3.44 9.19
C ARG A 10 1.62 -3.20 8.62
N VAL A 11 1.87 -2.02 8.05
CA VAL A 11 3.19 -1.66 7.48
C VAL A 11 4.28 -1.70 8.55
N ALA A 12 4.05 -1.05 9.70
CA ALA A 12 4.99 -1.08 10.83
C ALA A 12 5.32 -2.50 11.28
N THR A 13 4.30 -3.36 11.39
CA THR A 13 4.46 -4.77 11.82
C THR A 13 5.34 -5.55 10.85
N HIS A 14 5.08 -5.42 9.56
CA HIS A 14 5.84 -6.16 8.55
C HIS A 14 7.28 -5.65 8.45
N PHE A 15 7.52 -4.33 8.51
CA PHE A 15 8.88 -3.78 8.55
C PHE A 15 9.64 -4.20 9.81
N ALA A 16 9.02 -4.08 10.99
CA ALA A 16 9.65 -4.48 12.23
C ALA A 16 10.11 -5.94 12.20
N LYS A 17 9.24 -6.85 11.77
CA LYS A 17 9.56 -8.28 11.64
C LYS A 17 10.64 -8.58 10.59
N ALA A 18 10.62 -7.90 9.47
CA ALA A 18 11.60 -8.12 8.41
C ALA A 18 12.99 -7.60 8.82
N LEU A 19 13.03 -6.37 9.34
CA LEU A 19 14.27 -5.70 9.73
C LEU A 19 14.89 -6.30 10.98
N SER A 20 14.11 -6.82 11.94
CA SER A 20 14.64 -7.45 13.17
C SER A 20 15.49 -8.69 12.91
N LYS A 21 15.42 -9.28 11.70
CA LYS A 21 16.26 -10.43 11.32
C LYS A 21 17.74 -10.07 11.17
N GLN A 22 18.06 -8.82 10.84
CA GLN A 22 19.42 -8.36 10.55
C GLN A 22 19.80 -7.06 11.29
N HIS A 23 18.83 -6.39 11.90
CA HIS A 23 19.01 -5.09 12.56
C HIS A 23 18.39 -5.11 13.96
N HIS A 24 18.82 -4.20 14.83
CA HIS A 24 18.28 -4.05 16.17
C HIS A 24 17.10 -3.07 16.14
N ILE A 25 15.89 -3.57 16.39
CA ILE A 25 14.73 -2.71 16.60
C ILE A 25 14.77 -2.25 18.05
N VAL A 26 15.02 -0.95 18.25
CA VAL A 26 15.20 -0.37 19.58
C VAL A 26 13.86 -0.13 20.24
N GLN A 27 12.98 0.59 19.55
CA GLN A 27 11.68 1.00 20.09
C GLN A 27 10.58 0.91 19.06
N ILE A 28 9.38 0.56 19.55
CA ILE A 28 8.12 0.69 18.82
C ILE A 28 7.27 1.73 19.54
N TYR A 29 6.97 2.82 18.86
CA TYR A 29 6.04 3.83 19.37
C TYR A 29 4.63 3.60 18.83
N SER A 30 3.62 3.69 19.68
CA SER A 30 2.22 3.81 19.31
C SER A 30 1.46 4.59 20.35
N ARG A 31 0.49 5.43 19.92
CA ARG A 31 -0.44 6.13 20.83
C ARG A 31 -1.22 5.19 21.76
N ASN A 32 -1.34 3.94 21.39
CA ASN A 32 -1.88 2.88 22.23
C ASN A 32 -0.74 1.95 22.65
N LEU A 33 -0.38 2.00 23.93
CA LEU A 33 0.73 1.24 24.49
C LEU A 33 0.55 -0.27 24.31
N ASN A 34 -0.67 -0.79 24.37
CA ASN A 34 -0.93 -2.22 24.15
C ASN A 34 -0.57 -2.65 22.72
N ASN A 35 -0.86 -1.80 21.74
CA ASN A 35 -0.46 -2.06 20.34
C ASN A 35 1.06 -1.99 20.18
N ALA A 36 1.72 -1.04 20.83
CA ALA A 36 3.19 -0.97 20.86
C ALA A 36 3.78 -2.23 21.50
N HIS A 37 3.27 -2.65 22.65
CA HIS A 37 3.71 -3.87 23.35
C HIS A 37 3.53 -5.12 22.51
N SER A 38 2.38 -5.28 21.87
CA SER A 38 2.10 -6.44 21.04
C SER A 38 3.10 -6.60 19.88
N LEU A 39 3.53 -5.50 19.28
CA LEU A 39 4.53 -5.54 18.20
C LEU A 39 5.96 -5.64 18.77
N ALA A 40 6.28 -4.88 19.81
CA ALA A 40 7.59 -4.85 20.42
C ALA A 40 8.05 -6.23 20.94
N GLN A 41 7.13 -6.99 21.54
CA GLN A 41 7.39 -8.38 21.97
C GLN A 41 7.79 -9.29 20.81
N GLN A 42 7.26 -9.08 19.61
CA GLN A 42 7.54 -9.92 18.44
C GLN A 42 8.94 -9.66 17.85
N VAL A 43 9.55 -8.53 18.18
CA VAL A 43 10.85 -8.11 17.63
C VAL A 43 11.87 -7.77 18.70
N ASN A 44 11.58 -8.11 19.94
CA ASN A 44 12.43 -7.88 21.12
C ASN A 44 12.84 -6.40 21.27
N ALA A 45 11.86 -5.49 21.11
CA ALA A 45 12.03 -4.05 21.21
C ALA A 45 11.36 -3.48 22.47
N GLN A 46 11.65 -2.24 22.82
CA GLN A 46 10.95 -1.51 23.86
C GLN A 46 9.66 -0.88 23.30
N ALA A 47 8.55 -1.05 24.00
CA ALA A 47 7.29 -0.37 23.68
C ALA A 47 7.22 0.99 24.37
N ILE A 48 6.85 2.04 23.64
CA ILE A 48 6.64 3.39 24.18
C ILE A 48 5.34 4.00 23.61
N ASP A 49 4.69 4.87 24.39
CA ASP A 49 3.48 5.63 23.99
C ASP A 49 3.66 7.15 24.10
N VAL A 50 4.86 7.58 24.53
CA VAL A 50 5.26 8.98 24.57
C VAL A 50 6.33 9.22 23.52
N VAL A 51 6.02 10.02 22.50
CA VAL A 51 6.90 10.23 21.35
C VAL A 51 8.25 10.86 21.71
N HIS A 52 8.28 11.71 22.75
CA HIS A 52 9.52 12.31 23.25
C HIS A 52 10.44 11.32 24.01
N CYS A 53 9.99 10.08 24.24
CA CYS A 53 10.81 9.01 24.80
C CYS A 53 11.55 8.19 23.72
N ILE A 54 11.50 8.59 22.45
CA ILE A 54 12.32 7.98 21.40
C ILE A 54 13.79 8.27 21.70
N GLU A 55 14.61 7.20 21.78
CA GLU A 55 16.05 7.34 21.99
C GLU A 55 16.73 8.06 20.83
N PRO A 56 17.60 9.04 21.09
CA PRO A 56 18.34 9.72 20.02
C PRO A 56 19.50 8.90 19.47
N GLU A 57 19.97 7.88 20.19
CA GLU A 57 21.09 7.02 19.78
C GLU A 57 20.62 5.89 18.85
N ILE A 58 19.95 6.26 17.75
CA ILE A 58 19.50 5.37 16.67
C ILE A 58 20.05 5.85 15.34
N ASP A 59 20.17 4.93 14.38
CA ASP A 59 20.65 5.23 13.04
C ASP A 59 19.50 5.66 12.11
N LEU A 60 18.29 5.14 12.37
CA LEU A 60 17.12 5.33 11.51
C LEU A 60 15.83 5.36 12.32
N LEU A 61 14.96 6.30 12.01
CA LEU A 61 13.57 6.31 12.44
C LEU A 61 12.64 6.07 11.26
N ILE A 62 11.75 5.07 11.36
CA ILE A 62 10.74 4.77 10.35
C ILE A 62 9.37 5.24 10.85
N ILE A 63 8.75 6.19 10.13
CA ILE A 63 7.39 6.66 10.39
C ILE A 63 6.41 5.84 9.54
N ALA A 64 5.73 4.88 10.16
CA ALA A 64 4.77 3.98 9.55
C ALA A 64 3.37 4.17 10.14
N VAL A 65 2.84 5.38 9.99
CA VAL A 65 1.50 5.81 10.42
C VAL A 65 0.62 6.14 9.21
N SER A 66 -0.63 6.56 9.44
CA SER A 66 -1.46 7.08 8.33
C SER A 66 -0.86 8.36 7.75
N ASP A 67 -1.02 8.58 6.44
CA ASP A 67 -0.45 9.72 5.72
C ASP A 67 -0.79 11.06 6.38
N GLN A 68 -2.03 11.21 6.89
CA GLN A 68 -2.49 12.41 7.60
C GLN A 68 -1.73 12.69 8.91
N ALA A 69 -1.12 11.67 9.51
CA ALA A 69 -0.40 11.82 10.78
C ALA A 69 1.10 12.09 10.61
N ILE A 70 1.66 11.92 9.41
CA ILE A 70 3.12 12.04 9.17
C ILE A 70 3.61 13.44 9.53
N ALA A 71 2.95 14.50 9.04
CA ALA A 71 3.33 15.89 9.32
C ALA A 71 3.35 16.19 10.82
N GLN A 72 2.34 15.73 11.56
CA GLN A 72 2.30 15.92 13.00
C GLN A 72 3.40 15.18 13.74
N VAL A 73 3.69 13.94 13.31
CA VAL A 73 4.75 13.13 13.95
C VAL A 73 6.11 13.78 13.74
N ILE A 74 6.49 14.15 12.51
CA ILE A 74 7.79 14.77 12.26
C ILE A 74 7.96 16.09 13.03
N GLN A 75 6.91 16.91 13.12
CA GLN A 75 6.92 18.14 13.87
C GLN A 75 7.20 17.93 15.37
N MET A 76 6.73 16.83 15.94
CA MET A 76 6.94 16.53 17.38
C MET A 76 8.34 16.01 17.68
N ILE A 77 9.02 15.36 16.72
CA ILE A 77 10.24 14.59 17.01
C ILE A 77 11.53 15.17 16.41
N HIS A 78 11.44 16.02 15.40
CA HIS A 78 12.61 16.47 14.62
C HIS A 78 13.72 17.10 15.48
N SER A 79 13.36 17.88 16.53
CA SER A 79 14.33 18.63 17.32
C SER A 79 15.22 17.75 18.21
N GLN A 80 14.77 16.55 18.57
CA GLN A 80 15.53 15.62 19.41
C GLN A 80 16.34 14.60 18.60
N LEU A 81 16.15 14.54 17.29
CA LEU A 81 16.75 13.54 16.39
C LEU A 81 17.53 14.20 15.24
N SER A 82 18.21 15.34 15.50
CA SER A 82 18.84 16.18 14.46
C SER A 82 19.78 15.43 13.50
N ASP A 83 20.47 14.41 13.99
CA ASP A 83 21.46 13.65 13.21
C ASP A 83 20.94 12.29 12.70
N VAL A 84 19.70 11.92 13.02
CA VAL A 84 19.08 10.65 12.66
C VAL A 84 18.42 10.76 11.30
N LEU A 85 18.59 9.77 10.42
CA LEU A 85 17.79 9.66 9.21
C LEU A 85 16.35 9.30 9.57
N ILE A 86 15.39 10.14 9.16
CA ILE A 86 13.95 9.93 9.39
C ILE A 86 13.27 9.65 8.05
N VAL A 87 12.61 8.51 7.94
CA VAL A 87 11.89 8.13 6.70
C VAL A 87 10.42 7.85 6.99
N ASP A 88 9.55 8.24 6.07
CA ASP A 88 8.17 7.74 6.06
C ASP A 88 7.99 6.53 5.13
N THR A 89 6.85 5.87 5.24
CA THR A 89 6.53 4.69 4.42
C THR A 89 5.34 4.92 3.49
N SER A 90 4.99 6.17 3.21
CA SER A 90 3.83 6.53 2.39
C SER A 90 4.15 6.51 0.89
N GLY A 91 3.21 6.00 0.11
CA GLY A 91 3.24 6.11 -1.35
C GLY A 91 2.77 7.47 -1.86
N SER A 92 1.98 8.20 -1.08
CA SER A 92 1.31 9.44 -1.48
C SER A 92 1.92 10.71 -0.89
N THR A 93 2.61 10.62 0.26
CA THR A 93 3.19 11.78 0.94
C THR A 93 4.40 12.31 0.16
N ASN A 94 4.41 13.62 -0.07
CA ASN A 94 5.55 14.30 -0.67
C ASN A 94 6.69 14.43 0.36
N LEU A 95 7.93 14.17 -0.06
CA LEU A 95 9.11 14.28 0.81
C LEU A 95 9.23 15.66 1.49
N ASN A 96 8.75 16.72 0.85
CA ASN A 96 8.76 18.07 1.42
C ASN A 96 8.09 18.17 2.79
N ILE A 97 7.10 17.32 3.08
CA ILE A 97 6.44 17.27 4.39
C ILE A 97 7.44 16.98 5.52
N LEU A 98 8.44 16.17 5.24
CA LEU A 98 9.50 15.87 6.22
C LEU A 98 10.59 16.95 6.18
N THR A 99 11.01 17.39 4.99
CA THR A 99 12.13 18.33 4.82
C THR A 99 11.82 19.72 5.36
N GLU A 100 10.57 20.12 5.47
CA GLU A 100 10.15 21.35 6.14
C GLU A 100 10.56 21.39 7.62
N HIS A 101 10.76 20.24 8.24
CA HIS A 101 11.08 20.11 9.66
C HIS A 101 12.43 19.44 9.94
N HIS A 102 12.90 18.56 9.03
CA HIS A 102 14.08 17.75 9.28
C HIS A 102 14.91 17.53 8.00
N VAL A 103 16.19 17.89 8.06
CA VAL A 103 17.08 17.88 6.88
C VAL A 103 17.39 16.45 6.42
N LYS A 104 17.70 15.54 7.35
CA LYS A 104 17.99 14.12 7.08
C LYS A 104 16.71 13.31 6.92
N SER A 105 15.97 13.60 5.86
CA SER A 105 14.67 13.00 5.59
C SER A 105 14.70 12.12 4.35
N GLY A 106 13.81 11.12 4.35
CA GLY A 106 13.64 10.24 3.20
C GLY A 106 12.28 9.54 3.19
N VAL A 107 12.11 8.71 2.20
CA VAL A 107 10.96 7.82 2.04
C VAL A 107 11.45 6.40 1.83
N PHE A 108 10.78 5.45 2.46
CA PHE A 108 11.04 4.02 2.36
C PHE A 108 9.72 3.28 2.12
N TYR A 109 9.21 3.37 0.89
CA TYR A 109 7.87 2.94 0.53
C TYR A 109 7.85 1.54 -0.09
N PRO A 110 7.19 0.55 0.54
CA PRO A 110 6.96 -0.76 -0.04
C PRO A 110 5.66 -0.77 -0.85
N LEU A 111 5.73 -1.14 -2.12
CA LEU A 111 4.54 -1.31 -2.96
C LEU A 111 3.93 -2.70 -2.73
N GLN A 112 3.08 -2.80 -1.74
CA GLN A 112 2.43 -4.06 -1.35
C GLN A 112 1.09 -3.81 -0.67
N THR A 113 0.19 -4.79 -0.74
CA THR A 113 -1.03 -4.84 0.08
C THR A 113 -0.74 -5.60 1.38
N PHE A 114 -0.75 -4.88 2.50
CA PHE A 114 -0.44 -5.46 3.81
C PHE A 114 -1.69 -5.94 4.54
N SER A 115 -1.63 -7.16 5.06
CA SER A 115 -2.60 -7.71 6.01
C SER A 115 -1.85 -8.40 7.16
N PHE A 116 -2.50 -8.59 8.31
CA PHE A 116 -1.85 -9.29 9.43
C PHE A 116 -1.80 -10.81 9.22
N GLU A 117 -2.68 -11.34 8.39
CA GLU A 117 -2.91 -12.77 8.18
C GLU A 117 -1.94 -13.39 7.16
N ARG A 118 -1.20 -12.57 6.41
CA ARG A 118 -0.30 -13.05 5.36
C ARG A 118 1.10 -12.50 5.53
N GLU A 119 2.09 -13.36 5.37
CA GLU A 119 3.48 -12.95 5.29
C GLU A 119 3.76 -12.26 3.94
N VAL A 120 4.66 -11.29 3.98
CA VAL A 120 5.11 -10.56 2.79
C VAL A 120 6.32 -11.25 2.19
N ASP A 121 6.28 -11.52 0.90
CA ASP A 121 7.45 -11.87 0.12
C ASP A 121 8.28 -10.60 -0.15
N TRP A 122 9.14 -10.29 0.80
CA TRP A 122 9.98 -9.11 0.72
C TRP A 122 10.95 -9.14 -0.45
N GLN A 123 11.50 -10.29 -0.81
CA GLN A 123 12.46 -10.38 -1.91
C GLN A 123 11.88 -9.94 -3.25
N ASN A 124 10.58 -10.16 -3.46
CA ASN A 124 9.86 -9.77 -4.67
C ASN A 124 9.01 -8.51 -4.50
N THR A 125 9.01 -7.88 -3.32
CA THR A 125 8.26 -6.64 -3.08
C THR A 125 9.06 -5.43 -3.54
N PRO A 126 8.57 -4.62 -4.50
CA PRO A 126 9.25 -3.38 -4.90
C PRO A 126 9.33 -2.39 -3.73
N LEU A 127 10.53 -1.88 -3.49
CA LEU A 127 10.82 -0.83 -2.52
C LEU A 127 11.23 0.45 -3.24
N PHE A 128 10.55 1.53 -2.93
CA PHE A 128 10.86 2.86 -3.48
C PHE A 128 11.50 3.71 -2.40
N ILE A 129 12.65 4.29 -2.74
CA ILE A 129 13.46 5.10 -1.84
C ILE A 129 13.65 6.50 -2.40
N GLU A 130 13.61 7.49 -1.52
CA GLU A 130 13.90 8.89 -1.81
C GLU A 130 14.59 9.50 -0.60
N THR A 131 15.59 10.36 -0.79
CA THR A 131 16.25 11.07 0.31
C THR A 131 16.43 12.53 -0.06
N ALA A 132 16.34 13.40 0.94
CA ALA A 132 16.60 14.83 0.78
C ALA A 132 18.09 15.09 0.54
N LEU A 133 18.95 14.37 1.25
CA LEU A 133 20.40 14.45 1.10
C LEU A 133 20.92 13.26 0.30
N GLN A 134 21.79 13.53 -0.68
CA GLN A 134 22.39 12.50 -1.53
C GLN A 134 23.24 11.51 -0.73
N GLU A 135 23.86 11.95 0.36
CA GLU A 135 24.70 11.11 1.23
C GLU A 135 23.90 10.02 1.94
N ASP A 136 22.62 10.26 2.27
CA ASP A 136 21.76 9.30 2.94
C ASP A 136 21.23 8.20 1.99
N LEU A 137 21.27 8.44 0.67
CA LEU A 137 20.75 7.51 -0.33
C LEU A 137 21.46 6.16 -0.29
N SER A 138 22.77 6.16 -0.09
CA SER A 138 23.56 4.92 -0.04
C SER A 138 23.17 4.04 1.17
N THR A 139 22.93 4.68 2.31
CA THR A 139 22.50 4.01 3.55
C THR A 139 21.11 3.39 3.36
N LEU A 140 20.16 4.17 2.82
CA LEU A 140 18.81 3.69 2.59
C LEU A 140 18.76 2.61 1.50
N THR A 141 19.57 2.72 0.45
CA THR A 141 19.72 1.70 -0.59
C THR A 141 20.25 0.39 0.00
N THR A 142 21.26 0.45 0.86
CA THR A 142 21.82 -0.74 1.51
C THR A 142 20.77 -1.43 2.37
N LEU A 143 20.02 -0.67 3.15
CA LEU A 143 18.92 -1.20 3.97
C LEU A 143 17.83 -1.84 3.07
N ALA A 144 17.42 -1.16 2.02
CA ALA A 144 16.40 -1.66 1.09
C ALA A 144 16.83 -2.97 0.41
N ASN A 145 18.08 -3.05 -0.06
CA ASN A 145 18.65 -4.25 -0.67
C ASN A 145 18.78 -5.43 0.32
N SER A 146 18.82 -5.18 1.62
CA SER A 146 18.77 -6.27 2.62
C SER A 146 17.39 -6.93 2.72
N LEU A 147 16.34 -6.27 2.23
CA LEU A 147 14.97 -6.76 2.23
C LEU A 147 14.52 -7.26 0.87
N SER A 148 14.82 -6.52 -0.21
CA SER A 148 14.26 -6.76 -1.53
C SER A 148 15.31 -6.73 -2.63
N ASN A 149 15.09 -7.57 -3.66
CA ASN A 149 15.85 -7.53 -4.92
C ASN A 149 15.35 -6.44 -5.88
N GLN A 150 14.29 -5.71 -5.52
CA GLN A 150 13.61 -4.73 -6.36
C GLN A 150 13.60 -3.36 -5.66
N VAL A 151 14.69 -2.62 -5.76
CA VAL A 151 14.87 -1.31 -5.13
C VAL A 151 14.99 -0.22 -6.19
N TYR A 152 14.17 0.83 -6.08
CA TYR A 152 14.07 1.89 -7.07
C TYR A 152 14.15 3.28 -6.42
N PRO A 153 15.08 4.14 -6.86
CA PRO A 153 15.16 5.54 -6.40
C PRO A 153 14.15 6.40 -7.17
N TYR A 154 12.90 6.43 -6.72
CA TYR A 154 11.82 7.21 -7.32
C TYR A 154 11.50 8.46 -6.50
N ASN A 155 11.31 9.59 -7.19
CA ASN A 155 10.88 10.82 -6.56
C ASN A 155 9.39 10.78 -6.16
N SER A 156 8.95 11.78 -5.38
CA SER A 156 7.59 11.88 -4.86
C SER A 156 6.51 11.84 -5.96
N ALA A 157 6.75 12.44 -7.13
CA ALA A 157 5.78 12.45 -8.23
C ALA A 157 5.62 11.06 -8.86
N GLN A 158 6.74 10.36 -9.09
CA GLN A 158 6.75 8.99 -9.61
C GLN A 158 6.07 8.02 -8.63
N ARG A 159 6.39 8.17 -7.34
CA ARG A 159 5.81 7.36 -6.27
C ARG A 159 4.30 7.56 -6.13
N LEU A 160 3.83 8.82 -6.20
CA LEU A 160 2.39 9.13 -6.16
C LEU A 160 1.65 8.52 -7.36
N SER A 161 2.22 8.62 -8.57
CA SER A 161 1.63 8.01 -9.77
C SER A 161 1.51 6.49 -9.62
N LEU A 162 2.55 5.85 -9.08
CA LEU A 162 2.57 4.42 -8.86
C LEU A 162 1.58 3.99 -7.76
N HIS A 163 1.47 4.78 -6.68
CA HIS A 163 0.48 4.54 -5.64
C HIS A 163 -0.95 4.61 -6.19
N LEU A 164 -1.27 5.64 -6.99
CA LEU A 164 -2.58 5.75 -7.66
C LEU A 164 -2.85 4.58 -8.60
N ALA A 165 -1.86 4.16 -9.39
CA ALA A 165 -1.98 2.97 -10.24
C ALA A 165 -2.26 1.71 -9.40
N GLY A 166 -1.60 1.56 -8.25
CA GLY A 166 -1.85 0.47 -7.30
C GLY A 166 -3.27 0.47 -6.72
N VAL A 167 -3.86 1.64 -6.50
CA VAL A 167 -5.27 1.75 -6.08
C VAL A 167 -6.19 1.14 -7.15
N PHE A 168 -5.99 1.49 -8.43
CA PHE A 168 -6.76 0.89 -9.53
C PHE A 168 -6.52 -0.62 -9.64
N ALA A 169 -5.25 -1.04 -9.67
CA ALA A 169 -4.89 -2.43 -9.91
C ALA A 169 -5.27 -3.38 -8.76
N CYS A 170 -5.31 -2.89 -7.52
CA CYS A 170 -5.51 -3.73 -6.35
C CYS A 170 -6.75 -3.35 -5.53
N ASN A 171 -6.88 -2.10 -5.07
CA ASN A 171 -7.96 -1.73 -4.15
C ASN A 171 -9.33 -1.75 -4.84
N PHE A 172 -9.45 -1.11 -6.00
CA PHE A 172 -10.71 -1.13 -6.76
C PHE A 172 -11.01 -2.52 -7.32
N THR A 173 -9.99 -3.24 -7.78
CA THR A 173 -10.14 -4.63 -8.22
C THR A 173 -10.66 -5.52 -7.09
N ASN A 174 -10.13 -5.38 -5.85
CA ASN A 174 -10.65 -6.12 -4.70
C ASN A 174 -12.11 -5.75 -4.40
N TYR A 175 -12.49 -4.49 -4.52
CA TYR A 175 -13.89 -4.08 -4.37
C TYR A 175 -14.78 -4.66 -5.48
N CYS A 176 -14.27 -4.79 -6.73
CA CYS A 176 -14.98 -5.51 -7.79
C CYS A 176 -15.21 -6.99 -7.43
N TYR A 177 -14.26 -7.65 -6.76
CA TYR A 177 -14.48 -9.02 -6.25
C TYR A 177 -15.55 -9.09 -5.17
N ASP A 178 -15.60 -8.11 -4.27
CA ASP A 178 -16.65 -8.02 -3.25
C ASP A 178 -18.03 -7.82 -3.89
N MET A 179 -18.14 -6.91 -4.87
CA MET A 179 -19.37 -6.72 -5.64
C MET A 179 -19.80 -8.02 -6.34
N ALA A 180 -18.87 -8.72 -6.99
CA ALA A 180 -19.16 -10.00 -7.65
C ALA A 180 -19.63 -11.06 -6.65
N LYS A 181 -19.01 -11.10 -5.44
CA LYS A 181 -19.46 -12.00 -4.38
C LYS A 181 -20.90 -11.71 -3.96
N GLN A 182 -21.27 -10.45 -3.76
CA GLN A 182 -22.63 -10.05 -3.39
C GLN A 182 -23.66 -10.44 -4.45
N VAL A 183 -23.32 -10.33 -5.74
CA VAL A 183 -24.21 -10.75 -6.84
C VAL A 183 -24.48 -12.25 -6.83
N VAL A 184 -23.45 -13.09 -6.65
CA VAL A 184 -23.62 -14.55 -6.66
C VAL A 184 -24.26 -15.06 -5.38
N ASP A 185 -23.93 -14.46 -4.22
CA ASP A 185 -24.55 -14.81 -2.93
C ASP A 185 -26.07 -14.60 -2.93
N ALA A 186 -26.57 -13.56 -3.60
CA ALA A 186 -28.00 -13.29 -3.73
C ALA A 186 -28.78 -14.42 -4.46
N GLN A 187 -28.10 -15.21 -5.27
CA GLN A 187 -28.63 -16.36 -5.96
C GLN A 187 -28.14 -17.69 -5.37
N GLN A 188 -27.53 -17.68 -4.19
CA GLN A 188 -26.98 -18.85 -3.49
C GLN A 188 -25.93 -19.62 -4.34
N VAL A 189 -25.25 -18.92 -5.24
CA VAL A 189 -24.14 -19.45 -6.05
C VAL A 189 -22.83 -19.26 -5.32
N ASN A 190 -22.00 -20.30 -5.29
CA ASN A 190 -20.74 -20.27 -4.56
C ASN A 190 -19.71 -19.40 -5.29
N PHE A 191 -19.19 -18.38 -4.60
CA PHE A 191 -18.20 -17.43 -5.14
C PHE A 191 -16.90 -18.10 -5.60
N ASN A 192 -16.52 -19.27 -5.03
CA ASN A 192 -15.29 -19.97 -5.43
C ASN A 192 -15.29 -20.43 -6.90
N LEU A 193 -16.45 -20.51 -7.54
CA LEU A 193 -16.54 -20.81 -8.97
C LEU A 193 -15.88 -19.71 -9.86
N LEU A 194 -15.72 -18.50 -9.32
CA LEU A 194 -15.03 -17.41 -9.98
C LEU A 194 -13.50 -17.42 -9.78
N TYR A 195 -12.95 -18.22 -8.85
CA TYR A 195 -11.51 -18.21 -8.57
C TYR A 195 -10.64 -18.47 -9.80
N PRO A 196 -10.92 -19.46 -10.66
CA PRO A 196 -10.12 -19.68 -11.86
C PRO A 196 -10.15 -18.49 -12.82
N LEU A 197 -11.32 -17.82 -12.96
CA LEU A 197 -11.48 -16.66 -13.82
C LEU A 197 -10.72 -15.42 -13.27
N ILE A 198 -10.75 -15.21 -11.96
CA ILE A 198 -9.99 -14.15 -11.28
C ILE A 198 -8.51 -14.32 -11.54
N LEU A 199 -7.98 -15.52 -11.30
CA LEU A 199 -6.55 -15.83 -11.50
C LEU A 199 -6.13 -15.69 -12.97
N GLU A 200 -6.96 -16.14 -13.91
CA GLU A 200 -6.68 -16.01 -15.34
C GLU A 200 -6.65 -14.52 -15.77
N THR A 201 -7.56 -13.72 -15.25
CA THR A 201 -7.60 -12.27 -15.54
C THR A 201 -6.35 -11.57 -15.02
N ALA A 202 -5.93 -11.85 -13.78
CA ALA A 202 -4.72 -11.31 -13.19
C ALA A 202 -3.46 -11.75 -13.97
N LYS A 203 -3.40 -13.03 -14.37
CA LYS A 203 -2.30 -13.58 -15.16
C LYS A 203 -2.19 -12.90 -16.53
N LYS A 204 -3.30 -12.70 -17.22
CA LYS A 204 -3.32 -11.99 -18.51
C LYS A 204 -2.82 -10.55 -18.36
N ALA A 205 -3.28 -9.83 -17.34
CA ALA A 205 -2.89 -8.44 -17.11
C ALA A 205 -1.39 -8.28 -16.75
N THR A 206 -0.74 -9.34 -16.24
CA THR A 206 0.70 -9.31 -15.93
C THR A 206 1.59 -9.80 -17.08
N GLN A 207 1.02 -10.42 -18.10
CA GLN A 207 1.77 -11.00 -19.22
C GLN A 207 1.51 -10.27 -20.56
N ASN A 208 0.45 -9.49 -20.64
CA ASN A 208 0.03 -8.80 -21.86
C ASN A 208 -0.44 -7.38 -21.52
N ASP A 209 -0.60 -6.56 -22.55
CA ASP A 209 -1.22 -5.24 -22.38
C ASP A 209 -2.69 -5.41 -21.97
N PRO A 210 -3.12 -4.87 -20.82
CA PRO A 210 -4.49 -4.95 -20.33
C PRO A 210 -5.55 -4.45 -21.34
N GLU A 211 -5.21 -3.45 -22.15
CA GLU A 211 -6.13 -2.92 -23.18
C GLU A 211 -6.49 -3.99 -24.20
N THR A 212 -5.50 -4.72 -24.69
CA THR A 212 -5.71 -5.78 -25.69
C THR A 212 -6.43 -7.01 -25.14
N MET A 213 -6.34 -7.21 -23.80
CA MET A 213 -6.97 -8.35 -23.13
C MET A 213 -8.41 -8.09 -22.69
N GLN A 214 -8.94 -6.89 -22.92
CA GLN A 214 -10.31 -6.57 -22.55
C GLN A 214 -11.33 -7.43 -23.28
N THR A 215 -12.25 -8.05 -22.53
CA THR A 215 -13.35 -8.90 -23.02
C THR A 215 -14.69 -8.46 -22.42
N GLY A 216 -15.76 -9.17 -22.74
CA GLY A 216 -17.06 -8.98 -22.12
C GLY A 216 -18.08 -8.22 -23.01
N PRO A 217 -19.34 -8.09 -22.54
CA PRO A 217 -20.43 -7.49 -23.31
C PRO A 217 -20.19 -6.01 -23.65
N ALA A 218 -19.60 -5.27 -22.74
CA ALA A 218 -19.27 -3.85 -22.96
C ALA A 218 -18.26 -3.68 -24.12
N ARG A 219 -17.20 -4.51 -24.17
CA ARG A 219 -16.20 -4.48 -25.27
C ARG A 219 -16.83 -4.78 -26.63
N ARG A 220 -17.83 -5.67 -26.68
CA ARG A 220 -18.53 -6.07 -27.90
C ARG A 220 -19.72 -5.17 -28.28
N GLY A 221 -20.08 -4.19 -27.44
CA GLY A 221 -21.24 -3.34 -27.65
C GLY A 221 -22.58 -4.10 -27.52
N ASP A 222 -22.64 -5.18 -26.72
CA ASP A 222 -23.84 -6.02 -26.59
C ASP A 222 -24.87 -5.34 -25.66
N VAL A 223 -25.64 -4.40 -26.25
CA VAL A 223 -26.63 -3.59 -25.54
C VAL A 223 -27.68 -4.43 -24.82
N ASN A 224 -28.09 -5.57 -25.41
CA ASN A 224 -29.11 -6.42 -24.83
C ASN A 224 -28.67 -7.03 -23.51
N ILE A 225 -27.44 -7.54 -23.47
CA ILE A 225 -26.85 -8.10 -22.24
C ILE A 225 -26.60 -7.01 -21.20
N LEU A 226 -26.10 -5.83 -21.61
CA LEU A 226 -25.89 -4.71 -20.71
C LEU A 226 -27.18 -4.27 -20.01
N ASN A 227 -28.26 -4.12 -20.78
CA ASN A 227 -29.57 -3.77 -20.25
C ASN A 227 -30.15 -4.86 -19.34
N MET A 228 -29.96 -6.13 -19.69
CA MET A 228 -30.38 -7.26 -18.86
C MET A 228 -29.70 -7.26 -17.50
N HIS A 229 -28.37 -7.05 -17.47
CA HIS A 229 -27.63 -6.98 -16.20
C HIS A 229 -28.05 -5.77 -15.36
N GLN A 230 -28.29 -4.61 -15.97
CA GLN A 230 -28.78 -3.43 -15.23
C GLN A 230 -30.15 -3.67 -14.59
N ARG A 231 -31.09 -4.31 -15.33
CA ARG A 231 -32.40 -4.71 -14.77
C ARG A 231 -32.25 -5.70 -13.63
N MET A 232 -31.41 -6.71 -13.79
CA MET A 232 -31.14 -7.68 -12.75
C MET A 232 -30.65 -7.01 -11.45
N LEU A 233 -29.72 -6.06 -11.54
CA LEU A 233 -29.23 -5.32 -10.38
C LEU A 233 -30.32 -4.42 -9.76
N GLN A 234 -31.15 -3.82 -10.58
CA GLN A 234 -32.29 -3.03 -10.14
C GLN A 234 -33.34 -3.89 -9.41
N ASP A 235 -33.67 -5.06 -9.96
CA ASP A 235 -34.61 -6.01 -9.33
C ASP A 235 -34.10 -6.56 -8.00
N MET A 236 -32.77 -6.62 -7.83
CA MET A 236 -32.12 -6.93 -6.56
C MET A 236 -32.10 -5.76 -5.57
N GLY A 237 -32.58 -4.56 -5.93
CA GLY A 237 -32.54 -3.36 -5.11
C GLY A 237 -31.11 -2.81 -4.91
N ARG A 238 -30.17 -3.12 -5.83
CA ARG A 238 -28.74 -2.76 -5.73
C ARG A 238 -28.39 -1.66 -6.72
N GLU A 239 -28.94 -0.47 -6.48
CA GLU A 239 -28.63 0.72 -7.29
C GLU A 239 -27.13 1.08 -7.22
N ASP A 240 -26.48 0.85 -6.08
CA ASP A 240 -25.04 1.06 -5.90
C ASP A 240 -24.20 0.21 -6.87
N LEU A 241 -24.52 -1.07 -7.02
CA LEU A 241 -23.85 -1.96 -7.98
C LEU A 241 -24.21 -1.62 -9.42
N LYS A 242 -25.45 -1.21 -9.68
CA LYS A 242 -25.91 -0.78 -11.00
C LYS A 242 -25.17 0.46 -11.47
N ASP A 243 -24.94 1.42 -10.59
CA ASP A 243 -24.18 2.64 -10.92
C ASP A 243 -22.73 2.30 -11.27
N ALA A 244 -22.06 1.48 -10.45
CA ALA A 244 -20.70 1.02 -10.72
C ALA A 244 -20.61 0.23 -12.02
N TYR A 245 -21.54 -0.70 -12.26
CA TYR A 245 -21.63 -1.48 -13.50
C TYR A 245 -21.81 -0.59 -14.73
N THR A 246 -22.69 0.39 -14.63
CA THR A 246 -22.98 1.33 -15.72
C THR A 246 -21.77 2.18 -16.07
N LEU A 247 -21.12 2.76 -15.05
CA LEU A 247 -19.93 3.57 -15.22
C LEU A 247 -18.80 2.79 -15.90
N LEU A 248 -18.47 1.61 -15.39
CA LEU A 248 -17.38 0.78 -15.94
C LEU A 248 -17.69 0.31 -17.35
N SER A 249 -18.94 -0.11 -17.62
CA SER A 249 -19.36 -0.53 -18.96
C SER A 249 -19.26 0.59 -19.99
N GLN A 250 -19.69 1.80 -19.63
CA GLN A 250 -19.58 2.97 -20.49
C GLN A 250 -18.12 3.34 -20.81
N GLN A 251 -17.23 3.28 -19.80
CA GLN A 251 -15.81 3.58 -20.02
C GLN A 251 -15.15 2.54 -20.94
N ILE A 252 -15.47 1.24 -20.77
CA ILE A 252 -14.99 0.18 -21.66
C ILE A 252 -15.50 0.41 -23.09
N GLN A 253 -16.80 0.68 -23.27
CA GLN A 253 -17.36 0.97 -24.59
C GLN A 253 -16.69 2.17 -25.24
N LYS A 254 -16.59 3.30 -24.52
CA LYS A 254 -15.95 4.52 -25.02
C LYS A 254 -14.52 4.28 -25.49
N LYS A 255 -13.73 3.50 -24.74
CA LYS A 255 -12.35 3.22 -25.10
C LYS A 255 -12.23 2.33 -26.33
N HIS A 256 -13.16 1.41 -26.54
CA HIS A 256 -13.10 0.39 -27.61
C HIS A 256 -14.06 0.63 -28.76
N SER A 257 -14.85 1.71 -28.75
CA SER A 257 -15.76 2.09 -29.88
C SER A 257 -15.06 2.90 -30.96
N LEU A 258 -13.77 3.16 -30.85
CA LEU A 258 -12.97 3.92 -31.83
C LEU A 258 -12.24 3.00 -32.85
N ASP A 259 -12.43 1.68 -32.72
CA ASP A 259 -12.01 0.65 -33.67
C ASP A 259 -13.25 0.18 -34.48
#